data_5d4d256f5a20f722d331f60600913df7
#
_entry.id   5d4d256f5a20f722d331f60600913df7
#
_cell.length_a   1.000
_cell.length_b   1.000
_cell.length_c   1.000
_cell.angle_alpha   90.00
_cell.angle_beta   90.00
_cell.angle_gamma   90.00
#
_symmetry.space_group_name_H-M   'P 1'
#
loop_
_entity.id
_entity.type
_entity.pdbx_description
1 polymer ?
#
loop_
_entity_poly.entity_id
_entity_poly.type
_entity_poly.pdbx_seq_one_letter_code
_entity_poly.pdbx_strand_id
1 'polypeptide(L)'
;MHVLKRFLRLSKRGRLLLFQAAISIFLIRLSLTLLSLRNVHRLAVAIGWRSDEPFSADRIVCAVRSAARFVPGSTCLVQALVAQSLLAPHGYNPLLTIGVAKNECNQFEAHAWVVCENEVLIGGRQMGNYTALLKLGS
;
A
#
# COMPACT_ATOMS: atom_id res chain seq x y z
N MET A 1 1.39 5.94 -23.91
CA MET A 1 2.61 6.69 -24.25
C MET A 1 3.03 7.72 -23.20
N HIS A 2 2.12 8.50 -22.63
CA HIS A 2 2.45 9.46 -21.58
C HIS A 2 3.09 8.84 -20.33
N VAL A 3 2.69 7.63 -19.97
CA VAL A 3 3.20 6.91 -18.82
C VAL A 3 4.65 6.50 -19.00
N LEU A 4 5.01 5.99 -20.18
CA LEU A 4 6.39 5.60 -20.48
C LEU A 4 7.34 6.79 -20.47
N LYS A 5 6.92 7.92 -21.02
CA LYS A 5 7.70 9.18 -20.99
C LYS A 5 7.90 9.67 -19.55
N ARG A 6 6.86 9.54 -18.71
CA ARG A 6 6.92 9.92 -17.29
C ARG A 6 7.86 8.97 -16.52
N PHE A 7 7.82 7.69 -16.82
CA PHE A 7 8.71 6.68 -16.26
C PHE A 7 10.19 6.95 -16.62
N LEU A 8 10.47 7.30 -17.87
CA LEU A 8 11.82 7.61 -18.34
C LEU A 8 12.39 8.89 -17.74
N ARG A 9 11.53 9.81 -17.29
CA ARG A 9 11.94 11.06 -16.61
C ARG A 9 12.26 10.88 -15.13
N LEU A 10 11.90 9.72 -14.54
CA LEU A 10 12.23 9.45 -13.15
C LEU A 10 13.74 9.24 -12.99
N SER A 11 14.26 9.66 -11.84
CA SER A 11 15.63 9.32 -11.45
C SER A 11 15.80 7.80 -11.34
N LYS A 12 17.03 7.32 -11.37
CA LYS A 12 17.32 5.88 -11.15
C LYS A 12 16.71 5.37 -9.86
N ARG A 13 16.76 6.15 -8.79
CA ARG A 13 16.14 5.83 -7.49
C ARG A 13 14.61 5.77 -7.57
N GLY A 14 13.99 6.70 -8.28
CA GLY A 14 12.54 6.71 -8.49
C GLY A 14 12.05 5.51 -9.28
N ARG A 15 12.80 5.09 -10.30
CA ARG A 15 12.51 3.86 -11.07
C ARG A 15 12.66 2.61 -10.22
N LEU A 16 13.70 2.55 -9.38
CA LEU A 16 13.89 1.44 -8.45
C LEU A 16 12.75 1.34 -7.45
N LEU A 17 12.32 2.46 -6.88
CA LEU A 17 11.19 2.50 -5.95
C LEU A 17 9.88 2.02 -6.62
N LEU A 18 9.61 2.47 -7.83
CA LEU A 18 8.45 2.04 -8.60
C LEU A 18 8.48 0.53 -8.89
N PHE A 19 9.65 0.01 -9.24
CA PHE A 19 9.85 -1.41 -9.48
C PHE A 19 9.67 -2.24 -8.20
N GLN A 20 10.22 -1.79 -7.09
CA GLN A 20 10.00 -2.41 -5.77
C GLN A 20 8.52 -2.44 -5.40
N ALA A 21 7.81 -1.34 -5.62
CA ALA A 21 6.36 -1.27 -5.39
C ALA A 21 5.59 -2.27 -6.27
N ALA A 22 5.92 -2.36 -7.54
CA ALA A 22 5.27 -3.29 -8.47
C ALA A 22 5.49 -4.76 -8.09
N ILE A 23 6.73 -5.12 -7.76
CA ILE A 23 7.06 -6.49 -7.30
C ILE A 23 6.34 -6.78 -5.98
N SER A 24 6.35 -5.85 -5.04
CA SER A 24 5.67 -6.01 -3.75
C SER A 24 4.17 -6.21 -3.91
N ILE A 25 3.53 -5.47 -4.81
CA ILE A 25 2.11 -5.64 -5.14
C ILE A 25 1.85 -7.05 -5.66
N PHE A 26 2.65 -7.52 -6.59
CA PHE A 26 2.51 -8.85 -7.16
C PHE A 26 2.69 -9.95 -6.10
N LEU A 27 3.73 -9.86 -5.29
CA LEU A 27 4.02 -10.84 -4.24
C LEU A 27 2.95 -10.86 -3.15
N ILE A 28 2.51 -9.70 -2.70
CA ILE A 28 1.47 -9.61 -1.67
C ILE A 28 0.13 -10.12 -2.20
N ARG A 29 -0.22 -9.78 -3.43
CA ARG A 29 -1.42 -10.31 -4.07
C ARG A 29 -1.39 -11.83 -4.15
N LEU A 30 -0.28 -12.40 -4.60
CA LEU A 30 -0.12 -13.85 -4.65
C LEU A 30 -0.20 -14.47 -3.26
N SER A 31 0.43 -13.87 -2.26
CA SER A 31 0.42 -14.34 -0.88
C SER A 31 -0.98 -14.33 -0.27
N LEU A 32 -1.82 -13.33 -0.59
CA LEU A 32 -3.21 -13.26 -0.11
C LEU A 32 -4.08 -14.40 -0.64
N THR A 33 -3.74 -15.00 -1.76
CA THR A 33 -4.46 -16.19 -2.26
C THR A 33 -4.07 -17.48 -1.55
N LEU A 34 -2.89 -17.51 -0.92
CA LEU A 34 -2.32 -18.71 -0.31
C LEU A 34 -2.28 -18.68 1.22
N LEU A 35 -2.24 -17.49 1.82
CA LEU A 35 -2.03 -17.29 3.25
C LEU A 35 -3.13 -16.43 3.86
N SER A 36 -3.29 -16.54 5.20
CA SER A 36 -4.18 -15.66 5.95
C SER A 36 -3.64 -14.22 5.99
N LEU A 37 -4.54 -13.25 6.21
CA LEU A 37 -4.17 -11.82 6.30
C LEU A 37 -3.05 -11.56 7.32
N ARG A 38 -3.09 -12.18 8.49
CA ARG A 38 -2.05 -12.00 9.52
C ARG A 38 -0.68 -12.46 9.03
N ASN A 39 -0.61 -13.59 8.34
CA ASN A 39 0.63 -14.12 7.80
C ASN A 39 1.16 -13.25 6.67
N VAL A 40 0.28 -12.77 5.80
CA VAL A 40 0.66 -11.83 4.73
C VAL A 40 1.17 -10.51 5.31
N HIS A 41 0.52 -9.99 6.34
CA HIS A 41 0.95 -8.77 7.03
C HIS A 41 2.35 -8.94 7.65
N ARG A 42 2.59 -10.06 8.34
CA ARG A 42 3.92 -10.38 8.89
C ARG A 42 4.99 -10.48 7.81
N LEU A 43 4.67 -11.13 6.71
CA LEU A 43 5.56 -11.27 5.55
C LEU A 43 5.85 -9.90 4.92
N ALA A 44 4.84 -9.07 4.73
CA ALA A 44 4.98 -7.73 4.18
C ALA A 44 5.91 -6.85 5.02
N VAL A 45 5.76 -6.88 6.32
CA VAL A 45 6.64 -6.15 7.25
C VAL A 45 8.06 -6.72 7.24
N ALA A 46 8.22 -8.05 7.14
CA ALA A 46 9.53 -8.70 7.13
C ALA A 46 10.33 -8.45 5.85
N ILE A 47 9.66 -8.36 4.69
CA ILE A 47 10.31 -8.14 3.39
C ILE A 47 10.93 -6.74 3.27
N GLY A 48 10.48 -5.76 4.03
CA GLY A 48 10.81 -4.35 3.99
C GLY A 48 12.10 -3.98 3.22
N TRP A 49 11.93 -3.23 2.16
CA TRP A 49 13.04 -2.77 1.31
C TRP A 49 13.79 -1.62 1.99
N ARG A 50 14.97 -1.88 2.49
CA ARG A 50 15.83 -0.86 3.07
C ARG A 50 16.55 -0.06 1.98
N SER A 51 16.75 1.21 2.23
CA SER A 51 17.54 2.10 1.40
C SER A 51 18.49 2.91 2.29
N ASP A 52 19.70 3.16 1.80
CA ASP A 52 20.69 3.98 2.51
C ASP A 52 20.21 5.43 2.69
N GLU A 53 19.41 5.90 1.75
CA GLU A 53 18.76 7.21 1.83
C GLU A 53 17.24 7.02 1.86
N PRO A 54 16.56 7.50 2.91
CA PRO A 54 15.12 7.36 3.00
C PRO A 54 14.38 8.18 1.95
N PHE A 55 13.31 7.63 1.42
CA PHE A 55 12.36 8.37 0.58
C PHE A 55 11.34 9.09 1.47
N SER A 56 10.79 10.20 0.98
CA SER A 56 9.63 10.82 1.61
C SER A 56 8.38 9.92 1.51
N ALA A 57 7.48 10.05 2.49
CA ALA A 57 6.24 9.29 2.48
C ALA A 57 5.42 9.54 1.21
N ASP A 58 5.36 10.77 0.72
CA ASP A 58 4.65 11.14 -0.50
C ASP A 58 5.20 10.42 -1.74
N ARG A 59 6.50 10.28 -1.84
CA ARG A 59 7.14 9.57 -2.94
C ARG A 59 6.83 8.08 -2.91
N ILE A 60 6.84 7.47 -1.73
CA ILE A 60 6.48 6.06 -1.54
C ILE A 60 5.01 5.83 -1.91
N VAL A 61 4.11 6.64 -1.42
CA VAL A 61 2.67 6.56 -1.73
C VAL A 61 2.42 6.75 -3.23
N CYS A 62 3.08 7.72 -3.85
CA CYS A 62 2.99 7.97 -5.28
C CYS A 62 3.47 6.75 -6.09
N ALA A 63 4.58 6.13 -5.69
CA ALA A 63 5.10 4.93 -6.33
C ALA A 63 4.13 3.74 -6.23
N VAL A 64 3.53 3.52 -5.06
CA VAL A 64 2.52 2.46 -4.85
C VAL A 64 1.30 2.69 -5.73
N ARG A 65 0.76 3.90 -5.76
CA ARG A 65 -0.40 4.23 -6.61
C ARG A 65 -0.08 4.08 -8.10
N SER A 66 1.10 4.50 -8.52
CA SER A 66 1.54 4.38 -9.91
C SER A 66 1.72 2.92 -10.31
N ALA A 67 2.38 2.12 -9.47
CA ALA A 67 2.58 0.69 -9.70
C ALA A 67 1.24 -0.07 -9.74
N ALA A 68 0.29 0.29 -8.89
CA ALA A 68 -1.03 -0.34 -8.83
C ALA A 68 -1.82 -0.22 -10.14
N ARG A 69 -1.55 0.80 -10.94
CA ARG A 69 -2.19 0.97 -12.26
C ARG A 69 -1.72 -0.06 -13.28
N PHE A 70 -0.52 -0.62 -13.11
CA PHE A 70 0.07 -1.58 -14.04
C PHE A 70 -0.14 -3.03 -13.62
N VAL A 71 -0.44 -3.28 -12.34
CA VAL A 71 -0.63 -4.63 -11.82
C VAL A 71 -2.13 -4.90 -11.66
N PRO A 72 -2.71 -5.82 -12.46
CA PRO A 72 -4.12 -6.17 -12.32
C PRO A 72 -4.44 -6.74 -10.93
N GLY A 73 -5.62 -6.39 -10.39
CA GLY A 73 -6.06 -6.86 -9.08
C GLY A 73 -5.39 -6.20 -7.88
N SER A 74 -4.81 -5.02 -8.07
CA SER A 74 -4.28 -4.20 -6.98
C SER A 74 -5.42 -3.56 -6.19
N THR A 75 -5.97 -4.30 -5.24
CA THR A 75 -7.06 -3.85 -4.36
C THR A 75 -6.56 -2.83 -3.34
N CYS A 76 -7.48 -2.16 -2.63
CA CYS A 76 -7.14 -1.25 -1.55
C CYS A 76 -6.30 -1.94 -0.46
N LEU A 77 -6.61 -3.19 -0.13
CA LEU A 77 -5.85 -3.97 0.86
C LEU A 77 -4.42 -4.24 0.39
N VAL A 78 -4.24 -4.65 -0.87
CA VAL A 78 -2.91 -4.90 -1.44
C VAL A 78 -2.09 -3.62 -1.43
N GLN A 79 -2.64 -2.51 -1.88
CA GLN A 79 -1.96 -1.21 -1.88
C GLN A 79 -1.58 -0.75 -0.47
N ALA A 80 -2.47 -0.93 0.50
CA ALA A 80 -2.23 -0.57 1.89
C ALA A 80 -1.11 -1.43 2.51
N LEU A 81 -1.10 -2.74 2.28
CA LEU A 81 -0.04 -3.63 2.74
C LEU A 81 1.31 -3.29 2.12
N VAL A 82 1.34 -3.01 0.83
CA VAL A 82 2.58 -2.60 0.12
C VAL A 82 3.08 -1.27 0.65
N ALA A 83 2.21 -0.29 0.83
CA ALA A 83 2.59 1.00 1.40
C ALA A 83 3.19 0.84 2.80
N GLN A 84 2.57 0.02 3.65
CA GLN A 84 3.10 -0.27 4.98
C GLN A 84 4.48 -0.92 4.92
N SER A 85 4.68 -1.89 4.03
CA SER A 85 5.97 -2.60 3.88
C SER A 85 7.09 -1.70 3.37
N LEU A 86 6.77 -0.69 2.57
CA LEU A 86 7.75 0.27 2.05
C LEU A 86 8.00 1.44 3.01
N LEU A 87 7.00 1.87 3.76
CA LEU A 87 7.12 2.99 4.70
C LEU A 87 7.92 2.63 5.96
N ALA A 88 7.68 1.46 6.53
CA ALA A 88 8.30 1.05 7.79
C ALA A 88 9.84 1.07 7.76
N PRO A 89 10.52 0.53 6.71
CA PRO A 89 11.98 0.55 6.65
C PRO A 89 12.58 1.95 6.49
N HIS A 90 11.77 2.93 6.07
CA HIS A 90 12.20 4.32 5.89
C HIS A 90 12.00 5.19 7.14
N GLY A 91 11.73 4.58 8.28
CA GLY A 91 11.59 5.28 9.56
C GLY A 91 10.19 5.80 9.86
N TYR A 92 9.20 5.48 9.04
CA TYR A 92 7.79 5.81 9.30
C TYR A 92 7.14 4.73 10.17
N ASN A 93 6.06 5.09 10.84
CA ASN A 93 5.28 4.17 11.66
C ASN A 93 3.85 4.05 11.08
N PRO A 94 3.68 3.35 9.95
CA PRO A 94 2.40 3.23 9.30
C PRO A 94 1.47 2.28 10.05
N LEU A 95 0.21 2.68 10.19
CA LEU A 95 -0.85 1.87 10.75
C LEU A 95 -1.83 1.48 9.65
N LEU A 96 -1.89 0.19 9.34
CA LEU A 96 -2.90 -0.37 8.44
C LEU A 96 -4.21 -0.52 9.19
N THR A 97 -5.26 0.07 8.69
CA THR A 97 -6.61 -0.04 9.24
C THR A 97 -7.53 -0.70 8.22
N ILE A 98 -8.32 -1.66 8.67
CA ILE A 98 -9.36 -2.31 7.88
C ILE A 98 -10.71 -2.00 8.52
N GLY A 99 -11.61 -1.45 7.73
CA GLY A 99 -12.95 -1.11 8.17
C GLY A 99 -14.03 -1.72 7.28
N VAL A 100 -15.26 -1.66 7.75
CA VAL A 100 -16.46 -2.08 7.03
C VAL A 100 -17.51 -0.99 7.04
N ALA A 101 -18.28 -0.92 5.96
CA ALA A 101 -19.46 -0.08 5.84
C ALA A 101 -20.55 -0.83 5.07
N LYS A 102 -21.79 -0.39 5.22
CA LYS A 102 -22.88 -0.85 4.37
C LYS A 102 -23.00 0.09 3.16
N ASN A 103 -23.07 -0.48 1.98
CA ASN A 103 -23.37 0.27 0.76
C ASN A 103 -24.86 0.59 0.62
N GLU A 104 -25.22 1.28 -0.45
CA GLU A 104 -26.61 1.65 -0.74
C GLU A 104 -27.54 0.43 -0.91
N CYS A 105 -26.99 -0.73 -1.31
CA CYS A 105 -27.71 -2.00 -1.43
C CYS A 105 -27.76 -2.79 -0.12
N ASN A 106 -27.41 -2.18 1.01
CA ASN A 106 -27.37 -2.80 2.35
C ASN A 106 -26.40 -4.00 2.46
N GLN A 107 -25.39 -4.06 1.59
CA GLN A 107 -24.31 -5.04 1.61
C GLN A 107 -23.09 -4.50 2.32
N PHE A 108 -22.35 -5.35 3.03
CA PHE A 108 -21.10 -4.97 3.65
C PHE A 108 -19.99 -4.85 2.63
N GLU A 109 -19.25 -3.74 2.70
CA GLU A 109 -18.03 -3.51 1.95
C GLU A 109 -16.87 -3.33 2.93
N ALA A 110 -15.75 -3.97 2.64
CA ALA A 110 -14.51 -3.78 3.38
C ALA A 110 -13.60 -2.81 2.63
N HIS A 111 -12.88 -1.99 3.39
CA HIS A 111 -11.90 -1.07 2.85
C HIS A 111 -10.66 -1.03 3.75
N ALA A 112 -9.50 -0.85 3.15
CA ALA A 112 -8.25 -0.74 3.87
C ALA A 112 -7.59 0.61 3.58
N TRP A 113 -7.00 1.20 4.62
CA TRP A 113 -6.25 2.45 4.50
C TRP A 113 -5.04 2.44 5.43
N VAL A 114 -4.09 3.31 5.14
CA VAL A 114 -2.88 3.49 5.95
C VAL A 114 -2.84 4.88 6.53
N VAL A 115 -2.65 4.95 7.84
CA VAL A 115 -2.45 6.20 8.59
C VAL A 115 -1.01 6.26 9.08
N CYS A 116 -0.38 7.40 8.92
CA CYS A 116 0.95 7.67 9.43
C CYS A 116 0.98 9.08 9.99
N GLU A 117 1.41 9.22 11.25
CA GLU A 117 1.47 10.54 11.93
C GLU A 117 0.15 11.32 11.88
N ASN A 118 -0.98 10.63 12.11
CA ASN A 118 -2.35 11.17 12.05
C ASN A 118 -2.82 11.61 10.66
N GLU A 119 -2.06 11.30 9.61
CA GLU A 119 -2.42 11.59 8.23
C GLU A 119 -2.73 10.30 7.47
N VAL A 120 -3.83 10.30 6.72
CA VAL A 120 -4.20 9.17 5.86
C VAL A 120 -3.42 9.27 4.55
N LEU A 121 -2.53 8.32 4.32
CA LEU A 121 -1.65 8.32 3.15
C LEU A 121 -2.24 7.59 1.95
N ILE A 122 -2.96 6.50 2.18
CA ILE A 122 -3.58 5.68 1.14
C ILE A 122 -4.99 5.28 1.59
N GLY A 123 -5.93 5.28 0.66
CA GLY A 123 -7.29 4.80 0.90
C GLY A 123 -8.23 5.81 1.56
N GLY A 124 -7.83 7.08 1.69
CA GLY A 124 -8.55 8.08 2.48
C GLY A 124 -9.89 8.56 1.93
N ARG A 125 -10.17 8.37 0.65
CA ARG A 125 -11.35 8.99 0.00
C ARG A 125 -12.70 8.51 0.54
N GLN A 126 -12.77 7.30 1.09
CA GLN A 126 -14.01 6.67 1.55
C GLN A 126 -14.01 6.39 3.05
N MET A 127 -13.00 6.83 3.77
CA MET A 127 -12.76 6.48 5.16
C MET A 127 -13.88 6.87 6.12
N GLY A 128 -14.57 8.00 5.87
CA GLY A 128 -15.58 8.55 6.78
C GLY A 128 -16.82 7.68 7.00
N ASN A 129 -17.10 6.75 6.07
CA ASN A 129 -18.28 5.88 6.13
C ASN A 129 -17.97 4.49 6.68
N TYR A 130 -16.72 4.22 7.05
CA TYR A 130 -16.27 2.90 7.48
C TYR A 130 -16.03 2.85 8.99
N THR A 131 -16.46 1.75 9.60
CA THR A 131 -16.14 1.43 10.98
C THR A 131 -14.87 0.57 11.01
N ALA A 132 -13.84 1.04 11.71
CA ALA A 132 -12.58 0.32 11.82
C ALA A 132 -12.78 -0.96 12.65
N LEU A 133 -12.41 -2.12 12.07
CA LEU A 133 -12.46 -3.42 12.73
C LEU A 133 -11.10 -3.91 13.18
N LEU A 134 -10.06 -3.61 12.42
CA LEU A 134 -8.73 -4.16 12.64
C LEU A 134 -7.69 -3.09 12.36
N LYS A 135 -6.73 -2.95 13.26
CA LYS A 135 -5.57 -2.07 13.09
C LYS A 135 -4.30 -2.91 13.25
N LEU A 136 -3.42 -2.83 12.27
CA LEU A 136 -2.16 -3.58 12.22
C LEU A 136 -0.99 -2.59 12.13
N GLY A 137 -0.17 -2.53 13.18
CA GLY A 137 1.07 -1.78 13.19
C GLY A 137 2.22 -2.52 12.49
N SER A 138 3.24 -1.79 12.12
CA SER A 138 4.48 -2.35 11.56
C SER A 138 5.39 -2.92 12.63
#